data_03300a3293e4d1bcd45739d0faee7985
#
_entry.id   03300a3293e4d1bcd45739d0faee7985
#
_cell.length_a   1.000
_cell.length_b   1.000
_cell.length_c   1.000
_cell.angle_alpha   90.00
_cell.angle_beta   90.00
_cell.angle_gamma   90.00
#
_symmetry.space_group_name_H-M   'P 1'
#
loop_
_entity.id
_entity.type
_entity.pdbx_description
1 polymer ?
#
loop_
_entity_poly.entity_id
_entity_poly.type
_entity_poly.pdbx_seq_one_letter_code
_entity_poly.pdbx_strand_id
1 'polypeptide(L)'
;MIAGNINFKLYHGKTDWDLIDVIPNSIGTDIGSLSFSLKDTLFLDNIYLRTSFSKFDLTIGRQPLSLGTGYAWNPLDIFNRKELMDPTYEQPGINALRMEIPMDLDGIHLDAIITPDSTWEMSTKMIQIKKGFGRFDISLNGAYQHHLVPNAEAGYTYENVYFAGGAFVGEFWEFGLWGETL
;
A
#
# COMPACT_ATOMS: atom_id res chain seq x y z
N MET A 1 14.81 -5.64 21.57
CA MET A 1 14.09 -6.91 21.29
C MET A 1 14.19 -7.17 19.79
N ILE A 2 14.35 -8.44 19.39
CA ILE A 2 14.39 -8.80 17.96
C ILE A 2 13.21 -9.72 17.70
N ALA A 3 12.44 -9.44 16.68
CA ALA A 3 11.31 -10.24 16.21
C ALA A 3 11.39 -10.43 14.70
N GLY A 4 10.98 -11.59 14.20
CA GLY A 4 10.89 -11.89 12.77
C GLY A 4 9.52 -12.44 12.43
N ASN A 5 9.07 -12.21 11.22
CA ASN A 5 7.83 -12.76 10.68
C ASN A 5 8.10 -13.36 9.31
N ILE A 6 7.53 -14.53 9.05
CA ILE A 6 7.53 -15.17 7.72
C ILE A 6 6.10 -15.65 7.47
N ASN A 7 5.49 -15.16 6.39
CA ASN A 7 4.14 -15.53 5.99
C ASN A 7 4.11 -15.95 4.52
N PHE A 8 3.55 -17.13 4.27
CA PHE A 8 3.33 -17.67 2.94
C PHE A 8 1.82 -17.70 2.66
N LYS A 9 1.43 -17.30 1.46
CA LYS A 9 0.07 -17.48 0.97
C LYS A 9 0.04 -18.59 -0.09
N LEU A 10 -0.86 -19.53 0.10
CA LEU A 10 -1.16 -20.60 -0.84
C LEU A 10 -2.54 -20.33 -1.44
N TYR A 11 -2.60 -20.01 -2.71
CA TYR A 11 -3.86 -20.04 -3.46
C TYR A 11 -4.01 -21.44 -4.04
N HIS A 12 -5.02 -22.15 -3.58
CA HIS A 12 -5.39 -23.47 -4.09
C HIS A 12 -6.74 -23.36 -4.77
N GLY A 13 -6.77 -23.51 -6.05
CA GLY A 13 -7.99 -23.52 -6.83
C GLY A 13 -7.69 -23.58 -8.32
N LYS A 14 -8.24 -24.59 -8.98
CA LYS A 14 -8.29 -24.64 -10.43
C LYS A 14 -9.67 -24.16 -10.84
N THR A 15 -9.76 -22.89 -11.19
CA THR A 15 -10.99 -22.34 -11.72
C THR A 15 -10.71 -21.82 -13.11
N ASP A 16 -11.12 -22.58 -14.11
CA ASP A 16 -11.14 -22.13 -15.50
C ASP A 16 -12.46 -21.37 -15.69
N TRP A 17 -12.37 -20.08 -15.93
CA TRP A 17 -13.53 -19.23 -16.20
C TRP A 17 -13.48 -18.83 -17.67
N ASP A 18 -14.54 -19.14 -18.41
CA ASP A 18 -14.76 -18.52 -19.72
C ASP A 18 -15.63 -17.27 -19.53
N LEU A 19 -15.21 -16.16 -20.13
CA LEU A 19 -15.97 -14.90 -20.08
C LEU A 19 -17.38 -15.07 -20.67
N ILE A 20 -17.56 -16.05 -21.56
CA ILE A 20 -18.84 -16.46 -22.16
C ILE A 20 -19.84 -16.95 -21.12
N ASP A 21 -19.37 -17.59 -20.04
CA ASP A 21 -20.24 -18.12 -18.99
C ASP A 21 -20.85 -17.03 -18.10
N VAL A 22 -20.25 -15.84 -18.10
CA VAL A 22 -20.66 -14.70 -17.26
C VAL A 22 -21.49 -13.66 -18.04
N ILE A 23 -21.34 -13.60 -19.35
CA ILE A 23 -22.06 -12.62 -20.19
C ILE A 23 -23.31 -13.30 -20.81
N PRO A 24 -24.50 -12.79 -20.55
CA PRO A 24 -25.71 -13.33 -21.18
C PRO A 24 -25.63 -13.27 -22.71
N ASN A 25 -26.02 -14.35 -23.41
CA ASN A 25 -26.01 -14.53 -24.86
C ASN A 25 -26.79 -13.46 -25.68
N SER A 26 -27.25 -12.42 -25.06
CA SER A 26 -28.01 -11.32 -25.68
C SER A 26 -27.13 -10.26 -26.36
N ILE A 27 -25.82 -10.28 -26.15
CA ILE A 27 -24.89 -9.38 -26.81
C ILE A 27 -24.22 -10.14 -27.96
N GLY A 28 -24.82 -10.10 -29.14
CA GLY A 28 -24.39 -10.81 -30.35
C GLY A 28 -23.06 -10.32 -30.97
N THR A 29 -22.02 -10.22 -30.17
CA THR A 29 -20.66 -9.99 -30.62
C THR A 29 -19.83 -11.23 -30.31
N ASP A 30 -19.19 -11.75 -31.33
CA ASP A 30 -18.25 -12.86 -31.28
C ASP A 30 -17.01 -12.41 -30.46
N ILE A 31 -17.15 -12.40 -29.12
CA ILE A 31 -16.06 -12.13 -28.20
C ILE A 31 -15.30 -13.46 -28.09
N GLY A 32 -14.14 -13.53 -28.76
CA GLY A 32 -13.29 -14.69 -28.69
C GLY A 32 -13.09 -15.15 -27.24
N SER A 33 -13.06 -16.48 -27.03
CA SER A 33 -12.94 -17.13 -25.73
C SER A 33 -11.72 -16.58 -24.97
N LEU A 34 -11.97 -15.73 -23.98
CA LEU A 34 -10.97 -15.31 -23.00
C LEU A 34 -11.08 -16.24 -21.81
N SER A 35 -10.28 -17.29 -21.80
CA SER A 35 -10.20 -18.21 -20.66
C SER A 35 -9.19 -17.69 -19.64
N PHE A 36 -9.61 -17.51 -18.41
CA PHE A 36 -8.74 -17.22 -17.27
C PHE A 36 -8.51 -18.49 -16.48
N SER A 37 -7.26 -18.95 -16.41
CA SER A 37 -6.86 -20.11 -15.62
C SER A 37 -6.11 -19.64 -14.37
N LEU A 38 -6.69 -19.81 -13.19
CA LEU A 38 -6.01 -19.64 -11.93
C LEU A 38 -5.33 -20.97 -11.57
N LYS A 39 -4.00 -20.95 -11.52
CA LYS A 39 -3.19 -22.09 -11.08
C LYS A 39 -2.88 -21.97 -9.60
N ASP A 40 -2.70 -23.11 -8.95
CA ASP A 40 -2.17 -23.17 -7.59
C ASP A 40 -0.87 -22.36 -7.53
N THR A 41 -0.84 -21.36 -6.67
CA THR A 41 0.30 -20.47 -6.55
C THR A 41 0.69 -20.33 -5.09
N LEU A 42 1.92 -20.70 -4.77
CA LEU A 42 2.55 -20.43 -3.49
C LEU A 42 3.44 -19.21 -3.66
N PHE A 43 3.21 -18.16 -2.88
CA PHE A 43 4.10 -17.03 -2.87
C PHE A 43 4.42 -16.56 -1.46
N LEU A 44 5.61 -15.96 -1.33
CA LEU A 44 6.05 -15.34 -0.10
C LEU A 44 5.34 -13.99 0.05
N ASP A 45 4.43 -13.90 0.99
CA ASP A 45 3.68 -12.68 1.24
C ASP A 45 4.51 -11.70 2.08
N ASN A 46 4.99 -12.12 3.23
CA ASN A 46 5.78 -11.31 4.12
C ASN A 46 7.00 -12.07 4.63
N ILE A 47 8.14 -11.39 4.66
CA ILE A 47 9.35 -11.81 5.35
C ILE A 47 10.11 -10.57 5.80
N TYR A 48 10.10 -10.29 7.09
CA TYR A 48 10.78 -9.14 7.67
C TYR A 48 11.36 -9.42 9.04
N LEU A 49 12.35 -8.62 9.38
CA LEU A 49 12.98 -8.59 10.70
C LEU A 49 12.71 -7.22 11.34
N ARG A 50 12.16 -7.23 12.55
CA ARG A 50 11.98 -6.04 13.39
C ARG A 50 12.93 -6.05 14.57
N THR A 51 13.65 -4.97 14.75
CA THR A 51 14.56 -4.76 15.88
C THR A 51 14.17 -3.50 16.62
N SER A 52 13.89 -3.64 17.92
CA SER A 52 13.52 -2.53 18.79
C SER A 52 14.74 -2.01 19.54
N PHE A 53 15.03 -0.76 19.38
CA PHE A 53 16.01 0.02 20.12
C PHE A 53 15.29 0.87 21.18
N SER A 54 16.04 1.55 22.04
CA SER A 54 15.44 2.36 23.11
C SER A 54 14.65 3.58 22.62
N LYS A 55 14.94 4.08 21.42
CA LYS A 55 14.35 5.31 20.86
C LYS A 55 13.64 5.12 19.53
N PHE A 56 13.79 4.00 18.87
CA PHE A 56 13.18 3.72 17.57
C PHE A 56 13.09 2.22 17.33
N ASP A 57 12.16 1.85 16.48
CA ASP A 57 12.04 0.51 15.91
C ASP A 57 12.50 0.52 14.44
N LEU A 58 13.22 -0.50 14.05
CA LEU A 58 13.67 -0.70 12.68
C LEU A 58 13.10 -1.99 12.12
N THR A 59 12.40 -1.91 11.00
CA THR A 59 11.87 -3.09 10.30
C THR A 59 12.47 -3.16 8.90
N ILE A 60 13.04 -4.29 8.54
CA ILE A 60 13.70 -4.53 7.26
C ILE A 60 13.12 -5.78 6.61
N GLY A 61 12.78 -5.69 5.35
CA GLY A 61 12.30 -6.80 4.54
C GLY A 61 10.95 -6.55 3.89
N ARG A 62 10.34 -7.65 3.43
CA ARG A 62 9.01 -7.61 2.81
C ARG A 62 7.95 -7.59 3.90
N GLN A 63 7.32 -6.44 4.08
CA GLN A 63 6.41 -6.14 5.18
C GLN A 63 5.10 -5.53 4.68
N PRO A 64 3.99 -5.72 5.40
CA PRO A 64 2.74 -5.04 5.07
C PRO A 64 2.90 -3.53 5.36
N LEU A 65 2.65 -2.70 4.38
CA LEU A 65 2.62 -1.24 4.51
C LEU A 65 1.25 -0.77 4.04
N SER A 66 0.50 -0.12 4.90
CA SER A 66 -0.75 0.55 4.57
C SER A 66 -0.72 1.95 5.13
N LEU A 67 -0.99 2.92 4.30
CA LEU A 67 -1.00 4.33 4.63
C LEU A 67 -2.40 4.89 4.44
N GLY A 68 -2.68 5.98 5.16
CA GLY A 68 -4.00 6.61 5.09
C GLY A 68 -5.09 5.85 5.83
N THR A 69 -6.31 6.35 5.74
CA THR A 69 -7.49 5.87 6.45
C THR A 69 -8.64 5.48 5.51
N GLY A 70 -8.48 5.75 4.21
CA GLY A 70 -9.50 5.53 3.21
C GLY A 70 -9.76 4.05 2.92
N TYR A 71 -11.05 3.68 2.88
CA TYR A 71 -11.48 2.30 2.64
C TYR A 71 -11.55 1.97 1.16
N ALA A 72 -12.30 2.75 0.39
CA ALA A 72 -12.51 2.54 -1.04
C ALA A 72 -11.52 3.32 -1.89
N TRP A 73 -11.23 4.53 -1.50
CA TRP A 73 -10.26 5.40 -2.14
C TRP A 73 -9.28 5.90 -1.08
N ASN A 74 -7.99 5.66 -1.28
CA ASN A 74 -6.93 6.01 -0.36
C ASN A 74 -5.78 6.65 -1.14
N PRO A 75 -5.85 7.96 -1.39
CA PRO A 75 -4.83 8.66 -2.16
C PRO A 75 -3.46 8.69 -1.47
N LEU A 76 -3.42 8.56 -0.14
CA LEU A 76 -2.17 8.54 0.62
C LEU A 76 -1.43 7.20 0.52
N ASP A 77 -2.10 6.12 0.12
CA ASP A 77 -1.46 4.81 -0.02
C ASP A 77 -0.72 4.70 -1.36
N ILE A 78 0.38 5.41 -1.47
CA ILE A 78 1.22 5.44 -2.67
C ILE A 78 1.92 4.10 -2.96
N PHE A 79 1.92 3.18 -1.99
CA PHE A 79 2.58 1.88 -2.12
C PHE A 79 1.66 0.78 -2.64
N ASN A 80 0.35 0.90 -2.41
CA ASN A 80 -0.59 -0.16 -2.74
C ASN A 80 -1.70 0.35 -3.67
N ARG A 81 -2.03 -0.44 -4.68
CA ARG A 81 -3.24 -0.25 -5.47
C ARG A 81 -4.33 -1.13 -4.90
N LYS A 82 -5.43 -0.55 -4.46
CA LYS A 82 -6.59 -1.32 -4.02
C LYS A 82 -7.36 -1.81 -5.23
N GLU A 83 -7.56 -3.11 -5.33
CA GLU A 83 -8.48 -3.69 -6.32
C GLU A 83 -9.89 -3.70 -5.72
N LEU A 84 -10.69 -2.69 -6.06
CA LEU A 84 -12.06 -2.55 -5.56
C LEU A 84 -13.02 -3.63 -6.07
N MET A 85 -12.65 -4.30 -7.16
CA MET A 85 -13.46 -5.35 -7.80
C MET A 85 -13.23 -6.74 -7.20
N ASP A 86 -12.14 -6.94 -6.46
CA ASP A 86 -11.83 -8.22 -5.81
C ASP A 86 -12.03 -8.10 -4.29
N PRO A 87 -13.14 -8.64 -3.74
CA PRO A 87 -13.39 -8.61 -2.31
C PRO A 87 -12.43 -9.50 -1.51
N THR A 88 -11.68 -10.37 -2.19
CA THR A 88 -10.69 -11.26 -1.57
C THR A 88 -9.27 -10.72 -1.66
N TYR A 89 -9.11 -9.54 -2.28
CA TYR A 89 -7.80 -8.93 -2.45
C TYR A 89 -7.15 -8.60 -1.10
N GLU A 90 -6.04 -9.25 -0.84
CA GLU A 90 -5.18 -8.94 0.29
C GLU A 90 -3.92 -8.26 -0.21
N GLN A 91 -3.57 -7.13 0.39
CA GLN A 91 -2.38 -6.37 0.02
C GLN A 91 -1.11 -7.19 0.23
N PRO A 92 -0.31 -7.42 -0.83
CA PRO A 92 0.97 -8.11 -0.68
C PRO A 92 1.96 -7.25 0.10
N GLY A 93 2.88 -7.90 0.79
CA GLY A 93 3.98 -7.20 1.44
C GLY A 93 4.89 -6.48 0.44
N ILE A 94 5.50 -5.40 0.88
CA ILE A 94 6.40 -4.55 0.10
C ILE A 94 7.80 -4.61 0.71
N ASN A 95 8.83 -4.70 -0.13
CA ASN A 95 10.21 -4.62 0.31
C ASN A 95 10.50 -3.21 0.78
N ALA A 96 10.77 -3.05 2.08
CA ALA A 96 11.01 -1.75 2.66
C ALA A 96 11.98 -1.81 3.83
N LEU A 97 12.61 -0.67 4.06
CA LEU A 97 13.25 -0.28 5.30
C LEU A 97 12.32 0.74 5.97
N ARG A 98 11.81 0.41 7.16
CA ARG A 98 10.94 1.28 7.94
C ARG A 98 11.56 1.57 9.30
N MET A 99 11.61 2.83 9.64
CA MET A 99 12.05 3.31 10.96
C MET A 99 10.90 4.05 11.63
N GLU A 100 10.46 3.53 12.76
CA GLU A 100 9.39 4.10 13.59
C GLU A 100 10.00 4.74 14.82
N ILE A 101 9.77 6.03 15.03
CA ILE A 101 10.30 6.80 16.15
C ILE A 101 9.11 7.31 16.97
N PRO A 102 8.77 6.63 18.09
CA PRO A 102 7.83 7.19 19.04
C PRO A 102 8.49 8.38 19.75
N MET A 103 7.93 9.54 19.57
CA MET A 103 8.37 10.72 20.31
C MET A 103 7.55 10.83 21.59
N ASP A 104 8.20 10.82 22.75
CA ASP A 104 7.55 10.93 24.06
C ASP A 104 6.85 12.28 24.28
N LEU A 105 7.01 13.22 23.34
CA LEU A 105 6.37 14.52 23.32
C LEU A 105 4.93 14.39 22.79
N ASP A 106 3.96 14.24 23.67
CA ASP A 106 2.52 14.35 23.40
C ASP A 106 1.97 13.35 22.36
N GLY A 107 2.48 12.12 22.30
CA GLY A 107 1.94 11.07 21.41
C GLY A 107 2.22 11.31 19.93
N ILE A 108 3.33 11.97 19.61
CA ILE A 108 3.79 12.11 18.22
C ILE A 108 4.55 10.85 17.81
N HIS A 109 4.25 10.33 16.63
CA HIS A 109 4.96 9.23 15.99
C HIS A 109 5.53 9.68 14.65
N LEU A 110 6.79 9.40 14.40
CA LEU A 110 7.46 9.63 13.12
C LEU A 110 7.78 8.28 12.48
N ASP A 111 7.31 8.08 11.25
CA ASP A 111 7.62 6.94 10.42
C ASP A 111 8.46 7.41 9.22
N ALA A 112 9.63 6.82 9.00
CA ALA A 112 10.42 6.98 7.80
C ALA A 112 10.48 5.65 7.05
N ILE A 113 10.12 5.68 5.76
CA ILE A 113 9.99 4.47 4.94
C ILE A 113 10.80 4.68 3.66
N ILE A 114 11.59 3.68 3.31
CA ILE A 114 12.30 3.61 2.04
C ILE A 114 11.97 2.27 1.39
N THR A 115 11.42 2.30 0.18
CA THR A 115 11.28 1.12 -0.66
C THR A 115 12.39 1.12 -1.69
N PRO A 116 13.38 0.21 -1.57
CA PRO A 116 14.54 0.20 -2.45
C PRO A 116 14.14 -0.21 -3.87
N ASP A 117 14.76 0.42 -4.84
CA ASP A 117 14.74 0.07 -6.26
C ASP A 117 16.19 -0.07 -6.77
N SER A 118 16.36 -0.24 -8.08
CA SER A 118 17.63 -0.48 -8.77
C SER A 118 18.69 0.58 -8.46
N THR A 119 18.29 1.82 -8.21
CA THR A 119 19.14 2.93 -7.79
C THR A 119 18.54 3.68 -6.62
N TRP A 120 19.39 4.43 -5.90
CA TRP A 120 18.92 5.29 -4.82
C TRP A 120 17.92 6.36 -5.28
N GLU A 121 18.07 6.85 -6.50
CA GLU A 121 17.18 7.85 -7.09
C GLU A 121 15.80 7.27 -7.38
N MET A 122 15.75 6.03 -7.88
CA MET A 122 14.49 5.32 -8.16
C MET A 122 13.77 4.83 -6.91
N SER A 123 14.46 4.79 -5.78
CA SER A 123 13.86 4.34 -4.51
C SER A 123 12.84 5.34 -4.00
N THR A 124 11.65 4.85 -3.64
CA THR A 124 10.62 5.68 -2.99
C THR A 124 11.04 5.98 -1.56
N LYS A 125 10.93 7.23 -1.17
CA LYS A 125 11.24 7.72 0.18
C LYS A 125 10.03 8.43 0.73
N MET A 126 9.65 8.12 1.96
CA MET A 126 8.48 8.68 2.60
C MET A 126 8.72 8.98 4.07
N ILE A 127 8.13 10.06 4.52
CA ILE A 127 8.07 10.44 5.93
C ILE A 127 6.60 10.66 6.28
N GLN A 128 6.19 10.11 7.41
CA GLN A 128 4.86 10.32 7.98
C GLN A 128 4.98 10.76 9.42
N ILE A 129 4.24 11.79 9.79
CA ILE A 129 4.09 12.26 11.17
C ILE A 129 2.65 12.02 11.58
N LYS A 130 2.46 11.30 12.69
CA LYS A 130 1.14 11.05 13.28
C LYS A 130 1.06 11.68 14.65
N LYS A 131 -0.11 12.26 14.96
CA LYS A 131 -0.41 12.77 16.29
C LYS A 131 -1.87 12.55 16.66
N GLY A 132 -2.07 12.02 17.87
CA GLY A 132 -3.39 11.91 18.48
C GLY A 132 -3.80 13.21 19.20
N PHE A 133 -5.05 13.63 19.00
CA PHE A 133 -5.67 14.77 19.67
C PHE A 133 -7.00 14.31 20.29
N GLY A 134 -6.95 13.74 21.48
CA GLY A 134 -8.14 13.23 22.15
C GLY A 134 -8.79 12.07 21.40
N ARG A 135 -9.89 12.34 20.68
CA ARG A 135 -10.61 11.34 19.86
C ARG A 135 -10.26 11.40 18.38
N PHE A 136 -9.30 12.23 18.00
CA PHE A 136 -8.88 12.42 16.62
C PHE A 136 -7.42 12.05 16.46
N ASP A 137 -7.10 11.32 15.41
CA ASP A 137 -5.74 11.09 14.94
C ASP A 137 -5.53 11.84 13.63
N ILE A 138 -4.42 12.56 13.55
CA ILE A 138 -4.03 13.32 12.37
C ILE A 138 -2.70 12.78 11.89
N SER A 139 -2.56 12.59 10.57
CA SER A 139 -1.29 12.26 9.93
C SER A 139 -0.96 13.24 8.82
N LEU A 140 0.32 13.59 8.74
CA LEU A 140 0.92 14.35 7.65
C LEU A 140 1.95 13.48 6.95
N ASN A 141 1.93 13.49 5.64
CA ASN A 141 2.75 12.62 4.80
C ASN A 141 3.52 13.44 3.78
N GLY A 142 4.78 13.11 3.58
CA GLY A 142 5.59 13.62 2.50
C GLY A 142 6.32 12.47 1.83
N ALA A 143 6.29 12.39 0.50
CA ALA A 143 6.95 11.33 -0.25
C ALA A 143 7.64 11.84 -1.51
N TYR A 144 8.67 11.11 -1.89
CA TYR A 144 9.38 11.24 -3.15
C TYR A 144 9.33 9.91 -3.89
N GLN A 145 8.94 9.97 -5.16
CA GLN A 145 8.97 8.82 -6.07
C GLN A 145 9.58 9.22 -7.41
N HIS A 146 10.28 8.27 -8.03
CA HIS A 146 10.69 8.36 -9.41
C HIS A 146 9.70 7.58 -10.26
N HIS A 147 8.89 8.28 -11.03
CA HIS A 147 7.72 7.69 -11.68
C HIS A 147 7.78 7.80 -13.19
N LEU A 148 7.26 6.78 -13.87
CA LEU A 148 7.12 6.78 -15.31
C LEU A 148 5.88 7.59 -15.70
N VAL A 149 6.10 8.77 -16.28
CA VAL A 149 5.03 9.71 -16.66
C VAL A 149 4.84 9.68 -18.18
N PRO A 150 3.59 9.67 -18.67
CA PRO A 150 3.35 9.79 -20.11
C PRO A 150 3.82 11.14 -20.63
N ASN A 151 4.63 11.12 -21.70
CA ASN A 151 5.11 12.29 -22.39
C ASN A 151 4.62 12.28 -23.83
N ALA A 152 4.07 13.42 -24.32
CA ALA A 152 3.50 13.53 -25.63
C ALA A 152 4.51 13.32 -26.80
N GLU A 153 5.81 13.56 -26.55
CA GLU A 153 6.85 13.45 -27.57
C GLU A 153 7.62 12.11 -27.52
N ALA A 154 7.84 11.56 -26.32
CA ALA A 154 8.68 10.39 -26.09
C ALA A 154 7.91 9.14 -25.64
N GLY A 155 6.59 9.20 -25.54
CA GLY A 155 5.73 8.15 -25.02
C GLY A 155 5.75 8.09 -23.49
N TYR A 156 6.91 7.84 -22.87
CA TYR A 156 7.05 7.81 -21.41
C TYR A 156 8.42 8.36 -21.00
N THR A 157 8.43 9.13 -19.94
CA THR A 157 9.65 9.71 -19.35
C THR A 157 9.65 9.47 -17.85
N TYR A 158 10.82 9.19 -17.25
CA TYR A 158 10.96 9.12 -15.81
C TYR A 158 11.07 10.52 -15.23
N GLU A 159 10.20 10.85 -14.28
CA GLU A 159 10.22 12.14 -13.59
C GLU A 159 10.22 11.97 -12.08
N ASN A 160 10.82 12.94 -11.39
CA ASN A 160 10.78 13.02 -9.94
C ASN A 160 9.44 13.61 -9.50
N VAL A 161 8.67 12.85 -8.78
CA VAL A 161 7.35 13.28 -8.28
C VAL A 161 7.43 13.40 -6.76
N TYR A 162 6.97 14.53 -6.26
CA TYR A 162 6.87 14.82 -4.83
C TYR A 162 5.40 14.84 -4.44
N PHE A 163 5.08 14.14 -3.37
CA PHE A 163 3.75 14.10 -2.80
C PHE A 163 3.75 14.73 -1.41
N ALA A 164 2.71 15.47 -1.11
CA ALA A 164 2.45 15.96 0.24
C ALA A 164 0.96 15.88 0.52
N GLY A 165 0.60 15.27 1.63
CA GLY A 165 -0.80 15.06 1.97
C GLY A 165 -1.02 14.84 3.45
N GLY A 166 -2.27 14.69 3.82
CA GLY A 166 -2.66 14.45 5.19
C GLY A 166 -3.93 13.64 5.30
N ALA A 167 -4.11 13.00 6.45
CA ALA A 167 -5.33 12.32 6.80
C ALA A 167 -5.74 12.64 8.23
N PHE A 168 -7.02 12.54 8.48
CA PHE A 168 -7.57 12.54 9.84
C PHE A 168 -8.59 11.42 9.98
N VAL A 169 -8.66 10.86 11.17
CA VAL A 169 -9.68 9.91 11.60
C VAL A 169 -10.07 10.22 13.03
N GLY A 170 -11.33 10.12 13.34
CA GLY A 170 -11.79 10.35 14.70
C GLY A 170 -13.28 10.18 14.87
N GLU A 171 -13.75 10.43 16.09
CA GLU A 171 -15.13 10.32 16.47
C GLU A 171 -15.65 11.66 17.01
N PHE A 172 -16.81 12.05 16.48
CA PHE A 172 -17.57 13.19 16.99
C PHE A 172 -18.95 12.68 17.44
N TRP A 173 -19.18 12.66 18.74
CA TRP A 173 -20.30 11.97 19.40
C TRP A 173 -20.30 10.46 19.04
N GLU A 174 -21.29 10.01 18.28
CA GLU A 174 -21.47 8.62 17.82
C GLU A 174 -21.11 8.45 16.33
N PHE A 175 -20.59 9.51 15.69
CA PHE A 175 -20.25 9.50 14.27
C PHE A 175 -18.73 9.36 14.08
N GLY A 176 -18.34 8.36 13.32
CA GLY A 176 -16.96 8.24 12.81
C GLY A 176 -16.76 9.21 11.65
N LEU A 177 -15.69 10.01 11.73
CA LEU A 177 -15.30 10.97 10.69
C LEU A 177 -13.90 10.63 10.21
N TRP A 178 -13.71 10.65 8.91
CA TRP A 178 -12.40 10.48 8.29
C TRP A 178 -12.29 11.29 7.01
N GLY A 179 -11.06 11.64 6.64
CA GLY A 179 -10.77 12.33 5.40
C GLY A 179 -9.29 12.28 5.06
N GLU A 180 -9.00 12.35 3.77
CA GLU A 180 -7.66 12.31 3.21
C GLU A 180 -7.50 13.29 2.07
N THR A 181 -6.27 13.81 1.91
CA THR A 181 -5.85 14.64 0.79
C THR A 181 -4.41 14.31 0.42
N LEU A 182 -4.08 14.39 -0.87
CA LEU A 182 -2.74 14.27 -1.41
C LEU A 182 -2.48 15.43 -2.37
#